data_2f264b7e89702e1fbea59572bc57e62a
#
_entry.id   2f264b7e89702e1fbea59572bc57e62a
#
_cell.length_a   1.000
_cell.length_b   1.000
_cell.length_c   1.000
_cell.angle_alpha   90.00
_cell.angle_beta   90.00
_cell.angle_gamma   90.00
#
_symmetry.space_group_name_H-M   'P 1'
#
loop_
_entity.id
_entity.type
_entity.pdbx_description
1 polymer ?
#
loop_
_entity_poly.entity_id
_entity_poly.type
_entity_poly.pdbx_seq_one_letter_code
_entity_poly.pdbx_strand_id
1 'polypeptide(L)'
;MISGIVKLAKVALQDVDKNKVIALLDCINLTTQEREIIERTELKGERLCDMADLFSLSVDAVSLIKRKALRKIGVYLTQKLQ
;
A
#
# COMPACT_ATOMS: atom_id res chain seq x y z
N MET A 1 10.30 -11.26 8.72
CA MET A 1 9.03 -12.00 8.52
C MET A 1 7.89 -11.04 8.23
N ILE A 2 7.12 -11.29 7.18
CA ILE A 2 5.98 -10.44 6.83
C ILE A 2 4.81 -10.84 7.73
N SER A 3 4.18 -9.86 8.38
CA SER A 3 3.02 -10.12 9.21
C SER A 3 1.83 -10.59 8.36
N GLY A 4 0.91 -11.37 8.94
CA GLY A 4 -0.29 -11.81 8.24
C GLY A 4 -1.15 -10.65 7.77
N ILE A 5 -1.18 -9.55 8.51
CA ILE A 5 -1.92 -8.35 8.15
C ILE A 5 -1.36 -7.72 6.87
N VAL A 6 -0.03 -7.59 6.76
CA VAL A 6 0.62 -7.04 5.57
C VAL A 6 0.41 -7.96 4.37
N LYS A 7 0.51 -9.27 4.58
CA LYS A 7 0.28 -10.24 3.52
C LYS A 7 -1.15 -10.16 2.98
N LEU A 8 -2.13 -10.02 3.86
CA LEU A 8 -3.54 -9.87 3.46
C LEU A 8 -3.72 -8.63 2.59
N ALA A 9 -3.10 -7.52 2.98
CA ALA A 9 -3.17 -6.29 2.19
C ALA A 9 -2.59 -6.48 0.79
N LYS A 10 -1.44 -7.14 0.69
CA LYS A 10 -0.80 -7.38 -0.61
C LYS A 10 -1.67 -8.25 -1.51
N VAL A 11 -2.30 -9.28 -0.97
CA VAL A 11 -3.20 -10.15 -1.74
C VAL A 11 -4.38 -9.35 -2.28
N ALA A 12 -4.98 -8.50 -1.46
CA ALA A 12 -6.12 -7.67 -1.88
C ALA A 12 -5.72 -6.68 -2.98
N LEU A 13 -4.51 -6.13 -2.91
CA LEU A 13 -4.01 -5.17 -3.90
C LEU A 13 -3.66 -5.82 -5.23
N GLN A 14 -3.54 -7.15 -5.27
CA GLN A 14 -3.27 -7.90 -6.50
C GLN A 14 -4.53 -8.25 -7.29
N ASP A 15 -5.69 -7.76 -6.87
CA ASP A 15 -6.94 -7.97 -7.60
C ASP A 15 -6.79 -7.48 -9.05
N VAL A 16 -7.31 -8.26 -9.99
CA VAL A 16 -7.24 -7.91 -11.42
C VAL A 16 -8.09 -6.69 -11.75
N ASP A 17 -9.12 -6.40 -10.97
CA ASP A 17 -9.95 -5.22 -11.17
C ASP A 17 -9.36 -4.03 -10.42
N LYS A 18 -8.64 -3.19 -11.15
CA LYS A 18 -7.99 -1.99 -10.57
C LYS A 18 -9.00 -1.02 -9.96
N ASN A 19 -10.22 -0.97 -10.49
CA ASN A 19 -11.26 -0.09 -9.95
C ASN A 19 -11.67 -0.52 -8.55
N LYS A 20 -11.71 -1.83 -8.29
CA LYS A 20 -11.99 -2.34 -6.94
C LYS A 20 -10.88 -1.97 -5.97
N VAL A 21 -9.63 -2.03 -6.42
CA VAL A 21 -8.49 -1.67 -5.59
C VAL A 21 -8.53 -0.18 -5.24
N ILE A 22 -8.82 0.66 -6.22
CA ILE A 22 -8.93 2.11 -6.00
C ILE A 22 -10.08 2.40 -5.01
N ALA A 23 -11.22 1.75 -5.18
CA ALA A 23 -12.35 1.91 -4.26
C ALA A 23 -11.98 1.49 -2.84
N LEU A 24 -11.21 0.41 -2.70
CA LEU A 24 -10.71 -0.04 -1.39
C LEU A 24 -9.84 1.04 -0.75
N LEU A 25 -8.92 1.60 -1.51
CA LEU A 25 -8.02 2.65 -0.99
C LEU A 25 -8.80 3.89 -0.58
N ASP A 26 -9.88 4.22 -1.28
CA ASP A 26 -10.72 5.36 -0.94
C ASP A 26 -11.42 5.18 0.41
N CYS A 27 -11.63 3.94 0.84
CA CYS A 27 -12.28 3.63 2.11
C CYS A 27 -11.32 3.67 3.31
N ILE A 28 -10.02 3.80 3.06
CA ILE A 28 -8.99 3.71 4.09
C ILE A 28 -8.36 5.09 4.30
N ASN A 29 -8.13 5.45 5.55
CA ASN A 29 -7.53 6.74 5.89
C ASN A 29 -6.00 6.69 5.69
N LEU A 30 -5.59 6.79 4.44
CA LEU A 30 -4.17 6.86 4.07
C LEU A 30 -3.76 8.31 3.87
N THR A 31 -2.52 8.64 4.24
CA THR A 31 -1.97 9.95 3.88
C THR A 31 -1.78 10.00 2.37
N THR A 32 -1.69 11.21 1.81
CA THR A 32 -1.44 11.39 0.38
C THR A 32 -0.18 10.63 -0.07
N GLN A 33 0.88 10.73 0.71
CA GLN A 33 2.14 10.05 0.39
C GLN A 33 2.01 8.53 0.46
N GLU A 34 1.35 8.01 1.50
CA GLU A 34 1.10 6.58 1.63
C GLU A 34 0.31 6.04 0.44
N ARG A 35 -0.76 6.73 0.09
CA ARG A 35 -1.61 6.32 -1.03
C ARG A 35 -0.83 6.33 -2.35
N GLU A 36 -0.07 7.39 -2.60
CA GLU A 36 0.69 7.50 -3.83
C GLU A 36 1.73 6.39 -3.96
N ILE A 37 2.43 6.08 -2.87
CA ILE A 37 3.41 5.00 -2.88
C ILE A 37 2.74 3.65 -3.17
N ILE A 38 1.60 3.38 -2.55
CA ILE A 38 0.85 2.14 -2.80
C ILE A 38 0.39 2.06 -4.25
N GLU A 39 -0.21 3.11 -4.78
CA GLU A 39 -0.69 3.11 -6.16
C GLU A 39 0.45 2.89 -7.15
N ARG A 40 1.55 3.60 -6.97
CA ARG A 40 2.68 3.50 -7.91
C ARG A 40 3.39 2.16 -7.82
N THR A 41 3.59 1.62 -6.63
CA THR A 41 4.33 0.37 -6.48
C THR A 41 3.47 -0.87 -6.73
N GLU A 42 2.24 -0.89 -6.23
CA GLU A 42 1.39 -2.09 -6.32
C GLU A 42 0.51 -2.10 -7.58
N LEU A 43 0.06 -0.95 -8.07
CA LEU A 43 -0.80 -0.90 -9.25
C LEU A 43 -0.01 -0.67 -10.54
N LYS A 44 1.04 0.14 -10.49
CA LYS A 44 1.83 0.49 -11.67
C LYS A 44 3.14 -0.27 -11.77
N GLY A 45 3.54 -0.99 -10.71
CA GLY A 45 4.76 -1.77 -10.71
C GLY A 45 6.05 -0.95 -10.62
N GLU A 46 5.98 0.30 -10.16
CA GLU A 46 7.17 1.12 -10.00
C GLU A 46 7.99 0.65 -8.79
N ARG A 47 9.28 0.93 -8.81
CA ARG A 47 10.20 0.46 -7.78
C ARG A 47 10.30 1.45 -6.63
N LEU A 48 10.70 0.93 -5.45
CA LEU A 48 10.88 1.79 -4.28
C LEU A 48 11.97 2.84 -4.49
N CYS A 49 13.04 2.51 -5.24
CA CYS A 49 14.09 3.48 -5.53
C CYS A 49 13.56 4.65 -6.36
N ASP A 50 12.60 4.41 -7.26
CA ASP A 50 11.98 5.49 -8.04
C ASP A 50 11.15 6.40 -7.12
N MET A 51 10.48 5.82 -6.13
CA MET A 51 9.72 6.60 -5.14
C MET A 51 10.67 7.42 -4.25
N ALA A 52 11.81 6.84 -3.89
CA ALA A 52 12.81 7.54 -3.09
C ALA A 52 13.28 8.80 -3.81
N ASP A 53 13.55 8.70 -5.12
CA ASP A 53 13.95 9.84 -5.92
C ASP A 53 12.82 10.88 -6.02
N LEU A 54 11.60 10.41 -6.26
CA LEU A 54 10.44 11.29 -6.43
C LEU A 54 10.16 12.12 -5.18
N PHE A 55 10.25 11.49 -4.01
CA PHE A 55 9.94 12.14 -2.73
C PHE A 55 11.18 12.70 -2.02
N SER A 56 12.35 12.57 -2.61
CA SER A 56 13.62 13.00 -1.99
C SER A 56 13.86 12.34 -0.63
N LEU A 57 13.56 11.04 -0.56
CA LEU A 57 13.72 10.23 0.65
C LEU A 57 14.69 9.08 0.37
N SER A 58 15.17 8.43 1.44
CA SER A 58 15.92 7.20 1.30
C SER A 58 14.98 6.05 0.94
N VAL A 59 15.53 4.99 0.34
CA VAL A 59 14.75 3.78 0.04
C VAL A 59 14.17 3.17 1.33
N ASP A 60 14.95 3.20 2.41
CA ASP A 60 14.48 2.68 3.70
C ASP A 60 13.28 3.48 4.23
N ALA A 61 13.31 4.81 4.07
CA ALA A 61 12.17 5.65 4.48
C ALA A 61 10.92 5.34 3.66
N VAL A 62 11.07 5.18 2.33
CA VAL A 62 9.95 4.81 1.46
C VAL A 62 9.39 3.44 1.84
N SER A 63 10.28 2.49 2.10
CA SER A 63 9.89 1.14 2.52
C SER A 63 9.08 1.18 3.82
N LEU A 64 9.48 2.00 4.77
CA LEU A 64 8.77 2.16 6.03
C LEU A 64 7.38 2.75 5.81
N ILE A 65 7.27 3.78 4.99
CA ILE A 65 5.99 4.41 4.67
C ILE A 65 5.06 3.39 4.00
N LYS A 66 5.58 2.63 3.04
CA LYS A 66 4.81 1.59 2.37
C LYS A 66 4.31 0.53 3.35
N ARG A 67 5.17 0.11 4.28
CA ARG A 67 4.80 -0.89 5.30
C ARG A 67 3.67 -0.38 6.18
N LYS A 68 3.75 0.88 6.60
CA LYS A 68 2.68 1.50 7.40
C LYS A 68 1.36 1.53 6.62
N ALA A 69 1.41 1.88 5.34
CA ALA A 69 0.23 1.89 4.49
C ALA A 69 -0.37 0.49 4.35
N LEU A 70 0.47 -0.51 4.10
CA LEU A 70 0.01 -1.90 3.97
C LEU A 70 -0.63 -2.39 5.27
N ARG A 71 -0.09 -1.99 6.42
CA ARG A 71 -0.67 -2.35 7.71
C ARG A 71 -2.06 -1.74 7.88
N LYS A 72 -2.23 -0.47 7.51
CA LYS A 72 -3.55 0.18 7.56
C LYS A 72 -4.57 -0.55 6.70
N ILE A 73 -4.17 -0.93 5.49
CA ILE A 73 -5.02 -1.68 4.58
C ILE A 73 -5.39 -3.04 5.18
N GLY A 74 -4.41 -3.76 5.70
CA GLY A 74 -4.64 -5.07 6.32
C GLY A 74 -5.56 -5.01 7.53
N VAL A 75 -5.40 -4.01 8.37
CA VAL A 75 -6.27 -3.80 9.54
C VAL A 75 -7.71 -3.54 9.08
N TYR A 76 -7.88 -2.69 8.07
CA TYR A 76 -9.21 -2.42 7.52
C TYR A 76 -9.87 -3.70 7.02
N LEU A 77 -9.13 -4.51 6.25
CA LEU A 77 -9.66 -5.76 5.71
C LEU A 77 -10.03 -6.75 6.82
N THR A 78 -9.21 -6.82 7.87
CA THR A 78 -9.47 -7.69 9.01
C THR A 78 -10.77 -7.28 9.71
N GLN A 79 -10.99 -6.00 9.88
CA GLN A 79 -12.23 -5.50 10.49
C GLN A 79 -13.47 -5.82 9.64
N LYS A 80 -13.33 -5.76 8.32
CA LYS A 80 -14.43 -6.06 7.42
C LYS A 80 -14.82 -7.54 7.41
N LEU A 81 -13.88 -8.42 7.74
CA LEU A 81 -14.12 -9.87 7.73
C LEU A 81 -14.73 -10.38 9.04
N GLN A 82 -14.86 -9.55 10.03
CA GLN A 82 -15.45 -9.92 11.33
C GLN A 82 -16.96 -9.68 11.36
#